data_3e24eba0506806f06b61f6626bc5f971
#
_entry.id   3e24eba0506806f06b61f6626bc5f971
#
_cell.length_a   1.000
_cell.length_b   1.000
_cell.length_c   1.000
_cell.angle_alpha   90.00
_cell.angle_beta   90.00
_cell.angle_gamma   90.00
#
_symmetry.space_group_name_H-M   'P 1'
#
loop_
_entity.id
_entity.type
_entity.pdbx_description
1 polymer ?
#
loop_
_entity_poly.entity_id
_entity_poly.type
_entity_poly.pdbx_seq_one_letter_code
_entity_poly.pdbx_strand_id
1 'polypeptide(L)'
;LLRLIDLIYEKPYNELTMIGVTGTDGKTSVSTLTSYLLNHLSRCANIGTNGIIYDKEIIDNVFTTPILTQNYSLLREFSNLGISYVSMEVSSQGIANKRIEGILYDYAIFTNLSHEHLDTHKTMHNYFLTKLKLFKQLKKQGVMIVNKDDYYAKFFEKYSNVIYYSLFSPSDYQ
;
A
#
# COMPACT_ATOMS: atom_id res chain seq x y z
N LEU A 1 -14.47 -15.06 -8.55
CA LEU A 1 -13.13 -14.72 -9.07
C LEU A 1 -12.09 -14.77 -7.96
N LEU A 2 -12.22 -14.02 -6.83
CA LEU A 2 -11.20 -13.99 -5.76
C LEU A 2 -10.87 -15.37 -5.19
N ARG A 3 -11.89 -16.20 -4.88
CA ARG A 3 -11.67 -17.57 -4.39
C ARG A 3 -10.83 -18.43 -5.35
N LEU A 4 -11.00 -18.23 -6.67
CA LEU A 4 -10.22 -18.92 -7.67
C LEU A 4 -8.78 -18.43 -7.72
N ILE A 5 -8.58 -17.10 -7.65
CA ILE A 5 -7.25 -16.48 -7.58
C ILE A 5 -6.51 -16.94 -6.32
N ASP A 6 -7.17 -16.92 -5.17
CA ASP A 6 -6.61 -17.41 -3.89
C ASP A 6 -6.22 -18.90 -3.97
N LEU A 7 -6.99 -19.72 -4.71
CA LEU A 7 -6.67 -21.13 -4.90
C LEU A 7 -5.46 -21.32 -5.82
N ILE A 8 -5.40 -20.57 -6.92
CA ILE A 8 -4.31 -20.68 -7.93
C ILE A 8 -2.98 -20.17 -7.36
N TYR A 9 -3.01 -19.04 -6.65
CA TYR A 9 -1.81 -18.38 -6.15
C TYR A 9 -1.54 -18.65 -4.66
N GLU A 10 -2.38 -19.44 -3.97
CA GLU A 10 -2.18 -19.88 -2.57
C GLU A 10 -1.98 -18.73 -1.56
N LYS A 11 -2.65 -17.58 -1.81
CA LYS A 11 -2.62 -16.40 -0.93
C LYS A 11 -1.20 -15.92 -0.57
N PRO A 12 -0.38 -15.56 -1.55
CA PRO A 12 1.05 -15.30 -1.35
C PRO A 12 1.33 -14.15 -0.37
N TYR A 13 0.38 -13.23 -0.20
CA TYR A 13 0.47 -12.14 0.76
C TYR A 13 0.55 -12.60 2.23
N ASN A 14 0.23 -13.87 2.54
CA ASN A 14 0.41 -14.43 3.89
C ASN A 14 1.86 -14.82 4.18
N GLU A 15 2.66 -15.04 3.15
CA GLU A 15 4.07 -15.45 3.24
C GLU A 15 5.01 -14.23 3.19
N LEU A 16 4.46 -13.06 2.88
CA LEU A 16 5.17 -11.80 2.71
C LEU A 16 4.75 -10.78 3.77
N THR A 17 5.66 -9.89 4.15
CA THR A 17 5.30 -8.69 4.90
C THR A 17 4.89 -7.60 3.91
N MET A 18 3.61 -7.31 3.86
CA MET A 18 3.00 -6.40 2.89
C MET A 18 2.88 -4.99 3.46
N ILE A 19 3.42 -4.00 2.74
CA ILE A 19 3.32 -2.57 3.08
C ILE A 19 2.60 -1.87 1.94
N GLY A 20 1.41 -1.33 2.20
CA GLY A 20 0.65 -0.54 1.23
C GLY A 20 0.76 0.95 1.52
N VAL A 21 1.14 1.75 0.52
CA VAL A 21 1.28 3.21 0.65
C VAL A 21 0.23 3.90 -0.19
N THR A 22 -0.61 4.72 0.45
CA THR A 22 -1.64 5.51 -0.23
C THR A 22 -1.60 6.98 0.20
N GLY A 23 -2.13 7.85 -0.64
CA GLY A 23 -2.22 9.29 -0.46
C GLY A 23 -2.39 9.99 -1.81
N THR A 24 -2.47 11.31 -1.83
CA THR A 24 -2.42 12.08 -3.07
C THR A 24 -0.98 12.17 -3.55
N ASP A 25 -0.11 12.67 -2.69
CA ASP A 25 1.32 12.88 -2.98
C ASP A 25 2.20 12.01 -2.11
N GLY A 26 3.46 11.83 -2.52
CA GLY A 26 4.49 11.14 -1.75
C GLY A 26 4.42 9.61 -1.76
N LYS A 27 3.44 8.99 -2.41
CA LYS A 27 3.35 7.52 -2.49
C LYS A 27 4.62 6.86 -3.01
N THR A 28 5.09 7.33 -4.15
CA THR A 28 6.30 6.81 -4.82
C THR A 28 7.53 7.00 -3.95
N SER A 29 7.71 8.20 -3.38
CA SER A 29 8.86 8.48 -2.50
C SER A 29 8.84 7.59 -1.26
N VAL A 30 7.70 7.49 -0.59
CA VAL A 30 7.56 6.69 0.64
C VAL A 30 7.73 5.20 0.34
N SER A 31 7.09 4.66 -0.71
CA SER A 31 7.22 3.25 -1.05
C SER A 31 8.65 2.87 -1.46
N THR A 32 9.32 3.73 -2.25
CA THR A 32 10.69 3.50 -2.69
C THR A 32 11.68 3.58 -1.52
N LEU A 33 11.57 4.60 -0.67
CA LEU A 33 12.43 4.74 0.52
C LEU A 33 12.19 3.60 1.51
N THR A 34 10.93 3.19 1.73
CA THR A 34 10.61 2.03 2.57
C THR A 34 11.29 0.77 2.04
N SER A 35 11.15 0.49 0.75
CA SER A 35 11.81 -0.65 0.11
C SER A 35 13.35 -0.57 0.23
N TYR A 36 13.92 0.60 -0.03
CA TYR A 36 15.35 0.82 0.10
C TYR A 36 15.85 0.52 1.53
N LEU A 37 15.19 1.06 2.55
CA LEU A 37 15.58 0.85 3.95
C LEU A 37 15.41 -0.62 4.37
N LEU A 38 14.30 -1.27 3.97
CA LEU A 38 14.04 -2.67 4.31
C LEU A 38 15.03 -3.63 3.64
N ASN A 39 15.59 -3.28 2.47
CA ASN A 39 16.63 -4.07 1.82
C ASN A 39 17.94 -4.12 2.63
N HIS A 40 18.13 -3.25 3.63
CA HIS A 40 19.23 -3.38 4.59
C HIS A 40 18.98 -4.45 5.67
N LEU A 41 17.71 -4.85 5.85
CA LEU A 41 17.32 -5.88 6.82
C LEU A 41 17.14 -7.24 6.15
N SER A 42 16.39 -7.28 5.05
CA SER A 42 16.13 -8.46 4.23
C SER A 42 15.62 -8.04 2.86
N ARG A 43 15.52 -8.97 1.91
CA ARG A 43 15.10 -8.70 0.54
C ARG A 43 13.68 -8.08 0.51
N CYS A 44 13.56 -6.94 -0.15
CA CYS A 44 12.32 -6.20 -0.32
C CYS A 44 12.08 -5.87 -1.79
N ALA A 45 10.88 -6.19 -2.29
CA ALA A 45 10.42 -5.73 -3.59
C ALA A 45 9.65 -4.40 -3.45
N ASN A 46 9.68 -3.58 -4.51
CA ASN A 46 8.86 -2.39 -4.66
C ASN A 46 7.93 -2.53 -5.86
N ILE A 47 6.65 -2.21 -5.71
CA ILE A 47 5.66 -2.15 -6.78
C ILE A 47 5.12 -0.72 -6.83
N GLY A 48 5.33 -0.02 -7.93
CA GLY A 48 4.87 1.36 -8.02
C GLY A 48 5.06 2.01 -9.39
N THR A 49 5.01 3.32 -9.40
CA THR A 49 5.13 4.15 -10.61
C THR A 49 6.51 4.00 -11.28
N ASN A 50 7.55 3.77 -10.49
CA ASN A 50 8.92 3.55 -11.01
C ASN A 50 9.15 2.13 -11.55
N GLY A 51 8.09 1.32 -11.64
CA GLY A 51 8.16 -0.07 -12.05
C GLY A 51 8.01 -1.06 -10.90
N ILE A 52 8.28 -2.31 -11.20
CA ILE A 52 8.39 -3.41 -10.25
C ILE A 52 9.86 -3.68 -10.06
N ILE A 53 10.37 -3.42 -8.86
CA ILE A 53 11.80 -3.43 -8.56
C ILE A 53 12.08 -4.46 -7.48
N TYR A 54 12.93 -5.43 -7.76
CA TYR A 54 13.41 -6.40 -6.77
C TYR A 54 14.81 -6.84 -7.16
N ASP A 55 15.66 -7.06 -6.16
CA ASP A 55 17.08 -7.31 -6.35
C ASP A 55 17.75 -6.23 -7.24
N LYS A 56 18.16 -6.59 -8.45
CA LYS A 56 18.69 -5.67 -9.47
C LYS A 56 17.80 -5.55 -10.70
N GLU A 57 16.65 -6.22 -10.66
CA GLU A 57 15.69 -6.22 -11.77
C GLU A 57 14.75 -5.01 -11.66
N ILE A 58 14.48 -4.39 -12.79
CA ILE A 58 13.46 -3.34 -12.96
C ILE A 58 12.58 -3.74 -14.11
N ILE A 59 11.30 -4.00 -13.82
CA ILE A 59 10.31 -4.35 -14.83
C ILE A 59 9.36 -3.18 -14.97
N ASP A 60 9.16 -2.71 -16.20
CA ASP A 60 8.24 -1.64 -16.49
C ASP A 60 6.81 -2.01 -16.09
N ASN A 61 6.12 -1.05 -15.50
CA ASN A 61 4.74 -1.22 -15.07
C ASN A 61 3.83 -0.17 -15.72
N VAL A 62 2.76 -0.62 -16.36
CA VAL A 62 1.79 0.25 -17.02
C VAL A 62 0.99 1.08 -16.03
N PHE A 63 0.77 0.57 -14.83
CA PHE A 63 -0.05 1.21 -13.80
C PHE A 63 0.72 1.30 -12.49
N THR A 64 0.63 2.44 -11.81
CA THR A 64 1.15 2.60 -10.44
C THR A 64 0.76 1.42 -9.53
N THR A 65 -0.46 0.92 -9.66
CA THR A 65 -0.95 -0.28 -8.99
C THR A 65 -1.36 -1.27 -10.09
N PRO A 66 -0.64 -2.38 -10.28
CA PRO A 66 -0.92 -3.37 -11.32
C PRO A 66 -2.33 -3.97 -11.22
N ILE A 67 -2.80 -4.63 -12.28
CA ILE A 67 -4.09 -5.34 -12.26
C ILE A 67 -4.04 -6.50 -11.26
N LEU A 68 -5.21 -6.93 -10.78
CA LEU A 68 -5.34 -7.92 -9.70
C LEU A 68 -4.55 -9.21 -9.95
N THR A 69 -4.69 -9.80 -11.14
CA THR A 69 -4.01 -11.05 -11.49
C THR A 69 -2.48 -10.89 -11.56
N GLN A 70 -2.01 -9.75 -12.04
CA GLN A 70 -0.58 -9.43 -12.06
C GLN A 70 -0.04 -9.26 -10.64
N ASN A 71 -0.76 -8.59 -9.75
CA ASN A 71 -0.36 -8.48 -8.35
C ASN A 71 -0.20 -9.84 -7.70
N TYR A 72 -1.18 -10.73 -7.83
CA TYR A 72 -1.09 -12.07 -7.25
C TYR A 72 0.06 -12.90 -7.85
N SER A 73 0.27 -12.81 -9.17
CA SER A 73 1.40 -13.47 -9.84
C SER A 73 2.75 -12.98 -9.32
N LEU A 74 2.93 -11.66 -9.20
CA LEU A 74 4.14 -11.05 -8.66
C LEU A 74 4.38 -11.46 -7.19
N LEU A 75 3.35 -11.39 -6.36
CA LEU A 75 3.47 -11.77 -4.96
C LEU A 75 3.84 -13.25 -4.80
N ARG A 76 3.31 -14.15 -5.63
CA ARG A 76 3.70 -15.57 -5.64
C ARG A 76 5.15 -15.73 -6.11
N GLU A 77 5.56 -15.02 -7.15
CA GLU A 77 6.94 -15.01 -7.61
C GLU A 77 7.89 -14.52 -6.51
N PHE A 78 7.58 -13.43 -5.84
CA PHE A 78 8.38 -12.88 -4.74
C PHE A 78 8.52 -13.86 -3.58
N SER A 79 7.43 -14.51 -3.19
CA SER A 79 7.47 -15.57 -2.17
C SER A 79 8.39 -16.72 -2.59
N ASN A 80 8.26 -17.21 -3.82
CA ASN A 80 9.10 -18.29 -4.35
C ASN A 80 10.59 -17.90 -4.43
N LEU A 81 10.89 -16.63 -4.67
CA LEU A 81 12.26 -16.08 -4.67
C LEU A 81 12.82 -15.84 -3.26
N GLY A 82 12.02 -16.02 -2.20
CA GLY A 82 12.42 -15.78 -0.82
C GLY A 82 12.53 -14.28 -0.48
N ILE A 83 11.80 -13.42 -1.19
CA ILE A 83 11.63 -12.02 -0.80
C ILE A 83 10.78 -11.97 0.46
N SER A 84 11.16 -11.14 1.44
CA SER A 84 10.50 -11.05 2.73
C SER A 84 9.48 -9.92 2.82
N TYR A 85 9.77 -8.80 2.15
CA TYR A 85 8.97 -7.57 2.21
C TYR A 85 8.51 -7.14 0.84
N VAL A 86 7.30 -6.58 0.76
CA VAL A 86 6.80 -5.92 -0.45
C VAL A 86 6.26 -4.55 -0.09
N SER A 87 6.88 -3.49 -0.59
CA SER A 87 6.39 -2.12 -0.51
C SER A 87 5.62 -1.78 -1.79
N MET A 88 4.36 -1.41 -1.66
CA MET A 88 3.46 -1.25 -2.80
C MET A 88 2.75 0.10 -2.79
N GLU A 89 2.82 0.84 -3.89
CA GLU A 89 1.98 2.01 -4.11
C GLU A 89 0.53 1.59 -4.39
N VAL A 90 -0.39 2.11 -3.59
CA VAL A 90 -1.82 1.84 -3.71
C VAL A 90 -2.56 3.11 -4.11
N SER A 91 -2.76 3.29 -5.40
CA SER A 91 -3.49 4.43 -5.97
C SER A 91 -5.00 4.31 -5.75
N SER A 92 -5.70 5.43 -5.68
CA SER A 92 -7.17 5.44 -5.56
C SER A 92 -7.87 4.78 -6.75
N GLN A 93 -7.31 4.93 -7.96
CA GLN A 93 -7.80 4.24 -9.15
C GLN A 93 -7.57 2.71 -9.05
N GLY A 94 -6.42 2.29 -8.51
CA GLY A 94 -6.13 0.89 -8.23
C GLY A 94 -7.16 0.28 -7.27
N ILE A 95 -7.50 1.01 -6.21
CA ILE A 95 -8.54 0.60 -5.25
C ILE A 95 -9.92 0.56 -5.91
N ALA A 96 -10.31 1.63 -6.63
CA ALA A 96 -11.61 1.72 -7.29
C ALA A 96 -11.82 0.60 -8.32
N ASN A 97 -10.76 0.24 -9.05
CA ASN A 97 -10.75 -0.84 -10.04
C ASN A 97 -10.46 -2.23 -9.43
N LYS A 98 -10.53 -2.37 -8.09
CA LYS A 98 -10.35 -3.65 -7.38
C LYS A 98 -9.01 -4.35 -7.61
N ARG A 99 -7.96 -3.61 -7.96
CA ARG A 99 -6.66 -4.18 -8.29
C ARG A 99 -5.91 -4.76 -7.09
N ILE A 100 -6.34 -4.42 -5.87
CA ILE A 100 -5.77 -4.95 -4.63
C ILE A 100 -6.76 -5.81 -3.85
N GLU A 101 -7.94 -6.11 -4.43
CA GLU A 101 -9.01 -6.81 -3.72
C GLU A 101 -8.53 -8.19 -3.21
N GLY A 102 -8.75 -8.46 -1.92
CA GLY A 102 -8.35 -9.71 -1.27
C GLY A 102 -6.89 -9.77 -0.77
N ILE A 103 -6.02 -8.85 -1.21
CA ILE A 103 -4.65 -8.76 -0.69
C ILE A 103 -4.69 -8.18 0.72
N LEU A 104 -4.06 -8.85 1.69
CA LEU A 104 -3.96 -8.39 3.07
C LEU A 104 -2.59 -7.77 3.34
N TYR A 105 -2.58 -6.69 4.11
CA TYR A 105 -1.39 -5.89 4.41
C TYR A 105 -1.04 -5.98 5.90
N ASP A 106 0.26 -5.98 6.22
CA ASP A 106 0.78 -5.85 7.58
C ASP A 106 0.83 -4.38 7.99
N TYR A 107 1.18 -3.50 7.04
CA TYR A 107 1.24 -2.06 7.24
C TYR A 107 0.50 -1.32 6.14
N ALA A 108 -0.28 -0.31 6.51
CA ALA A 108 -0.90 0.61 5.58
C ALA A 108 -0.52 2.05 5.94
N ILE A 109 0.08 2.77 5.00
CA ILE A 109 0.61 4.11 5.20
C ILE A 109 -0.29 5.13 4.50
N PHE A 110 -0.72 6.16 5.21
CA PHE A 110 -1.43 7.33 4.69
C PHE A 110 -0.51 8.55 4.71
N THR A 111 -0.18 9.07 3.53
CA THR A 111 0.71 10.23 3.40
C THR A 111 -0.03 11.55 3.51
N ASN A 112 -1.05 11.77 2.69
CA ASN A 112 -1.86 12.99 2.66
C ASN A 112 -3.08 12.83 1.76
N LEU A 113 -3.98 13.81 1.79
CA LEU A 113 -5.08 13.95 0.85
C LEU A 113 -5.28 15.40 0.43
N SER A 114 -4.92 15.74 -0.79
CA SER A 114 -5.12 17.05 -1.42
C SER A 114 -6.15 16.99 -2.56
N HIS A 115 -6.54 18.15 -3.07
CA HIS A 115 -7.57 18.30 -4.10
C HIS A 115 -7.09 17.77 -5.46
N GLU A 116 -7.35 16.48 -5.74
CA GLU A 116 -6.98 15.79 -6.97
C GLU A 116 -7.98 14.67 -7.32
N HIS A 117 -8.02 14.24 -8.58
CA HIS A 117 -8.87 13.14 -9.06
C HIS A 117 -10.39 13.27 -8.78
N LEU A 118 -10.91 14.50 -8.66
CA LEU A 118 -12.35 14.72 -8.42
C LEU A 118 -13.23 14.47 -9.64
N ASP A 119 -12.65 14.46 -10.83
CA ASP A 119 -13.28 13.93 -12.05
C ASP A 119 -13.79 12.49 -11.83
N THR A 120 -12.99 11.67 -11.17
CA THR A 120 -13.28 10.26 -10.87
C THR A 120 -14.09 10.11 -9.58
N HIS A 121 -13.67 10.75 -8.49
CA HIS A 121 -14.23 10.52 -7.15
C HIS A 121 -15.40 11.43 -6.78
N LYS A 122 -15.67 12.48 -7.56
CA LYS A 122 -16.74 13.47 -7.38
C LYS A 122 -16.54 14.41 -6.18
N THR A 123 -16.14 13.89 -5.01
CA THR A 123 -15.93 14.66 -3.78
C THR A 123 -14.67 14.19 -3.05
N MET A 124 -14.08 15.11 -2.27
CA MET A 124 -12.95 14.77 -1.39
C MET A 124 -13.31 13.67 -0.39
N HIS A 125 -14.54 13.64 0.10
CA HIS A 125 -15.02 12.60 1.00
C HIS A 125 -15.01 11.21 0.33
N ASN A 126 -15.53 11.09 -0.88
CA ASN A 126 -15.49 9.83 -1.63
C ASN A 126 -14.07 9.40 -1.98
N TYR A 127 -13.20 10.37 -2.28
CA TYR A 127 -11.78 10.12 -2.53
C TYR A 127 -11.10 9.53 -1.28
N PHE A 128 -11.34 10.14 -0.11
CA PHE A 128 -10.88 9.59 1.17
C PHE A 128 -11.45 8.20 1.44
N LEU A 129 -12.77 8.01 1.31
CA LEU A 129 -13.40 6.70 1.52
C LEU A 129 -12.85 5.61 0.60
N THR A 130 -12.44 5.98 -0.61
CA THR A 130 -11.79 5.05 -1.53
C THR A 130 -10.44 4.62 -0.97
N LYS A 131 -9.58 5.56 -0.55
CA LYS A 131 -8.27 5.23 0.05
C LYS A 131 -8.42 4.46 1.36
N LEU A 132 -9.44 4.75 2.15
CA LEU A 132 -9.73 4.05 3.41
C LEU A 132 -9.97 2.53 3.22
N LYS A 133 -10.30 2.07 2.01
CA LYS A 133 -10.46 0.64 1.72
C LYS A 133 -9.15 -0.14 1.86
N LEU A 134 -7.98 0.48 1.64
CA LEU A 134 -6.69 -0.15 1.92
C LEU A 134 -6.58 -0.55 3.40
N PHE A 135 -6.96 0.35 4.30
CA PHE A 135 -6.86 0.14 5.75
C PHE A 135 -7.84 -0.94 6.26
N LYS A 136 -8.90 -1.22 5.49
CA LYS A 136 -9.82 -2.35 5.76
C LYS A 136 -9.27 -3.70 5.33
N GLN A 137 -8.17 -3.71 4.58
CA GLN A 137 -7.45 -4.91 4.15
C GLN A 137 -6.20 -5.17 4.99
N LEU A 138 -6.12 -4.61 6.19
CA LEU A 138 -5.07 -4.97 7.14
C LEU A 138 -5.30 -6.38 7.70
N LYS A 139 -4.20 -7.11 7.88
CA LYS A 139 -4.18 -8.35 8.68
C LYS A 139 -4.63 -8.07 10.11
N LYS A 140 -4.98 -9.09 10.88
CA LYS A 140 -5.52 -8.95 12.25
C LYS A 140 -4.61 -8.13 13.18
N GLN A 141 -3.29 -8.22 13.00
CA GLN A 141 -2.29 -7.47 13.76
C GLN A 141 -1.67 -6.32 12.95
N GLY A 142 -2.27 -6.00 11.80
CA GLY A 142 -1.76 -4.98 10.90
C GLY A 142 -1.85 -3.59 11.51
N VAL A 143 -0.92 -2.72 11.12
CA VAL A 143 -0.75 -1.38 11.69
C VAL A 143 -1.03 -0.31 10.63
N MET A 144 -1.74 0.72 11.03
CA MET A 144 -1.94 1.95 10.26
C MET A 144 -0.84 2.95 10.61
N ILE A 145 -0.17 3.54 9.61
CA ILE A 145 0.82 4.60 9.80
C ILE A 145 0.26 5.85 9.13
N VAL A 146 -0.01 6.89 9.89
CA VAL A 146 -0.83 8.03 9.44
C VAL A 146 -0.10 9.34 9.67
N ASN A 147 -0.02 10.16 8.63
CA ASN A 147 0.42 11.55 8.75
C ASN A 147 -0.61 12.36 9.54
N LYS A 148 -0.25 12.75 10.78
CA LYS A 148 -1.11 13.50 11.68
C LYS A 148 -1.36 14.95 11.23
N ASP A 149 -0.46 15.50 10.41
CA ASP A 149 -0.59 16.86 9.89
C ASP A 149 -1.66 17.00 8.81
N ASP A 150 -2.18 15.89 8.27
CA ASP A 150 -3.25 15.88 7.29
C ASP A 150 -4.64 16.01 7.96
N TYR A 151 -5.52 16.84 7.36
CA TYR A 151 -6.89 17.04 7.87
C TYR A 151 -7.67 15.73 8.06
N TYR A 152 -7.43 14.73 7.22
CA TYR A 152 -8.13 13.45 7.28
C TYR A 152 -7.57 12.49 8.35
N ALA A 153 -6.46 12.82 9.01
CA ALA A 153 -5.89 12.02 10.09
C ALA A 153 -6.89 11.75 11.22
N LYS A 154 -7.74 12.71 11.54
CA LYS A 154 -8.80 12.60 12.58
C LYS A 154 -9.77 11.42 12.37
N PHE A 155 -9.92 10.95 11.13
CA PHE A 155 -10.80 9.81 10.84
C PHE A 155 -10.18 8.46 11.24
N PHE A 156 -8.90 8.44 11.56
CA PHE A 156 -8.18 7.26 12.04
C PHE A 156 -8.18 7.15 13.57
N GLU A 157 -8.52 8.17 14.33
CA GLU A 157 -8.51 8.20 15.80
C GLU A 157 -9.39 7.13 16.46
N LYS A 158 -10.38 6.65 15.75
CA LYS A 158 -11.27 5.58 16.21
C LYS A 158 -10.66 4.17 16.18
N TYR A 159 -9.47 4.01 15.59
CA TYR A 159 -8.79 2.72 15.51
C TYR A 159 -7.67 2.66 16.55
N SER A 160 -7.48 1.50 17.17
CA SER A 160 -6.48 1.29 18.22
C SER A 160 -5.08 0.94 17.71
N ASN A 161 -4.97 0.55 16.44
CA ASN A 161 -3.74 0.10 15.79
C ASN A 161 -3.15 1.14 14.85
N VAL A 162 -3.14 2.40 15.27
CA VAL A 162 -2.62 3.55 14.51
C VAL A 162 -1.35 4.06 15.16
N ILE A 163 -0.34 4.29 14.33
CA ILE A 163 0.88 5.04 14.66
C ILE A 163 0.82 6.35 13.89
N TYR A 164 0.99 7.46 14.58
CA TYR A 164 1.02 8.78 13.97
C TYR A 164 2.44 9.28 13.82
N TYR A 165 2.74 9.90 12.68
CA TYR A 165 3.91 10.74 12.48
C TYR A 165 3.50 12.17 12.13
N SER A 166 4.32 13.14 12.48
CA SER A 166 4.05 14.57 12.25
C SER A 166 5.35 15.36 12.22
N LEU A 167 5.36 16.46 11.46
CA LEU A 167 6.41 17.46 11.49
C LEU A 167 6.08 18.63 12.44
N PHE A 168 4.79 18.84 12.74
CA PHE A 168 4.30 20.06 13.41
C PHE A 168 3.59 19.80 14.72
N SER A 169 3.14 18.58 14.98
CA SER A 169 2.33 18.24 16.15
C SER A 169 2.93 17.09 16.96
N PRO A 170 2.74 17.05 18.30
CA PRO A 170 3.13 15.90 19.11
C PRO A 170 2.50 14.63 18.54
N SER A 171 3.33 13.60 18.30
CA SER A 171 2.94 12.34 17.67
C SER A 171 3.85 11.21 18.18
N ASP A 172 3.59 9.96 17.76
CA ASP A 172 4.43 8.83 18.14
C ASP A 172 5.84 8.96 17.57
N TYR A 173 5.96 9.58 16.38
CA TYR A 173 7.22 9.91 15.71
C TYR A 173 7.18 11.35 15.18
N GLN A 174 8.23 12.11 15.48
CA GLN A 174 8.38 13.53 15.11
C GLN A 174 9.77 13.81 14.52
#